data_dd45c9c44de931c40a3059ecf2c7ca30
#
_entry.id   dd45c9c44de931c40a3059ecf2c7ca30
#
_cell.length_a   1.000
_cell.length_b   1.000
_cell.length_c   1.000
_cell.angle_alpha   90.00
_cell.angle_beta   90.00
_cell.angle_gamma   90.00
#
_symmetry.space_group_name_H-M   'P 1'
#
loop_
_entity.id
_entity.type
_entity.pdbx_description
1 polymer ?
#
loop_
_entity_poly.entity_id
_entity_poly.type
_entity_poly.pdbx_seq_one_letter_code
_entity_poly.pdbx_strand_id
1 'polypeptide(L)'
;MLAAFSITPLGTGESVGNLVAETVRIVRASGLPNETNAMFTNIEGEWDEVMAVIKECVDAMAQAAPRVSVVVKLDHRPAEPSGRIHRKVESIEQKLLTED
;
A
#
# COMPACT_ATOMS: atom_id res chain seq x y z
N MET A 1 -7.37 9.62 -1.08
CA MET A 1 -5.90 9.66 -1.18
C MET A 1 -5.38 8.30 -1.64
N LEU A 2 -4.47 8.31 -2.58
CA LEU A 2 -3.79 7.11 -3.05
C LEU A 2 -2.42 7.04 -2.39
N ALA A 3 -2.08 5.88 -1.83
CA ALA A 3 -0.78 5.66 -1.18
C ALA A 3 -0.13 4.39 -1.73
N ALA A 4 1.19 4.47 -1.92
CA ALA A 4 2.00 3.29 -2.20
C ALA A 4 3.01 3.18 -1.05
N PHE A 5 3.08 2.01 -0.41
CA PHE A 5 4.01 1.85 0.69
C PHE A 5 4.71 0.50 0.64
N SER A 6 5.90 0.50 1.23
CA SER A 6 6.72 -0.69 1.38
C SER A 6 7.25 -0.71 2.81
N ILE A 7 7.12 -1.85 3.48
CA ILE A 7 7.56 -2.03 4.86
C ILE A 7 8.62 -3.13 4.89
N THR A 8 9.76 -2.82 5.50
CA THR A 8 10.86 -3.77 5.60
C THR A 8 11.24 -3.98 7.06
N PRO A 9 11.05 -5.18 7.60
CA PRO A 9 11.54 -5.51 8.93
C PRO A 9 13.04 -5.74 8.88
N LEU A 10 13.76 -5.23 9.87
CA LEU A 10 15.22 -5.35 9.97
C LEU A 10 15.61 -6.00 11.29
N GLY A 11 16.62 -6.87 11.23
CA GLY A 11 17.12 -7.54 12.43
C GLY A 11 16.30 -8.74 12.89
N THR A 12 15.51 -9.34 12.00
CA THR A 12 14.61 -10.44 12.32
C THR A 12 15.16 -11.81 11.92
N GLY A 13 16.26 -11.89 11.19
CA GLY A 13 16.73 -13.15 10.61
C GLY A 13 15.89 -13.59 9.42
N GLU A 14 15.47 -14.85 9.39
CA GLU A 14 14.94 -15.49 8.18
C GLU A 14 13.42 -15.41 7.97
N SER A 15 12.64 -14.90 8.90
CA SER A 15 11.16 -14.97 8.86
C SER A 15 10.48 -13.80 8.17
N VAL A 16 11.14 -13.14 7.25
CA VAL A 16 10.63 -11.92 6.59
C VAL A 16 9.34 -12.17 5.80
N GLY A 17 9.25 -13.33 5.13
CA GLY A 17 8.08 -13.66 4.31
C GLY A 17 6.78 -13.71 5.10
N ASN A 18 6.81 -14.24 6.32
CA ASN A 18 5.64 -14.31 7.18
C ASN A 18 5.18 -12.93 7.64
N LEU A 19 6.13 -12.03 7.91
CA LEU A 19 5.81 -10.66 8.31
C LEU A 19 5.21 -9.87 7.15
N VAL A 20 5.72 -10.06 5.95
CA VAL A 20 5.16 -9.42 4.74
C VAL A 20 3.74 -9.93 4.49
N ALA A 21 3.50 -11.23 4.64
CA ALA A 21 2.18 -11.80 4.48
C ALA A 21 1.18 -11.21 5.47
N GLU A 22 1.61 -10.96 6.72
CA GLU A 22 0.77 -10.32 7.73
C GLU A 22 0.38 -8.91 7.33
N THR A 23 1.31 -8.14 6.77
CA THR A 23 1.04 -6.80 6.25
C THR A 23 -0.04 -6.83 5.17
N VAL A 24 0.07 -7.73 4.22
CA VAL A 24 -0.93 -7.86 3.15
C VAL A 24 -2.28 -8.27 3.71
N ARG A 25 -2.30 -9.15 4.72
CA ARG A 25 -3.54 -9.56 5.39
C ARG A 25 -4.24 -8.37 6.04
N ILE A 26 -3.51 -7.51 6.74
CA ILE A 26 -4.04 -6.30 7.37
C ILE A 26 -4.65 -5.39 6.31
N VAL A 27 -3.93 -5.16 5.22
CA VAL A 27 -4.41 -4.31 4.12
C VAL A 27 -5.71 -4.84 3.54
N ARG A 28 -5.76 -6.13 3.23
CA ARG A 28 -6.97 -6.75 2.67
C ARG A 28 -8.14 -6.73 3.64
N ALA A 29 -7.88 -6.91 4.93
CA ALA A 29 -8.92 -6.88 5.96
C ALA A 29 -9.49 -5.48 6.17
N SER A 30 -8.80 -4.43 5.76
CA SER A 30 -9.25 -3.05 5.92
C SER A 30 -10.50 -2.73 5.12
N GLY A 31 -10.75 -3.48 4.04
CA GLY A 31 -11.86 -3.21 3.13
C GLY A 31 -11.62 -2.05 2.18
N LEU A 32 -10.50 -1.35 2.28
CA LEU A 32 -10.15 -0.28 1.34
C LEU A 32 -9.66 -0.86 0.02
N PRO A 33 -9.91 -0.17 -1.11
CA PRO A 33 -9.33 -0.57 -2.38
C PRO A 33 -7.82 -0.71 -2.27
N ASN A 34 -7.29 -1.83 -2.74
CA ASN A 34 -5.86 -2.10 -2.61
C ASN A 34 -5.36 -3.01 -3.72
N GLU A 35 -4.06 -2.96 -3.96
CA GLU A 35 -3.38 -3.81 -4.92
C GLU A 35 -1.93 -3.99 -4.49
N THR A 36 -1.46 -5.23 -4.44
CA THR A 36 -0.09 -5.55 -4.07
C THR A 36 0.68 -6.00 -5.31
N ASN A 37 1.86 -5.41 -5.51
CA ASN A 37 2.78 -5.87 -6.55
C ASN A 37 4.13 -6.23 -5.92
N ALA A 38 5.12 -6.56 -6.75
CA ALA A 38 6.41 -7.05 -6.28
C ALA A 38 7.17 -6.04 -5.40
N MET A 39 6.89 -4.75 -5.53
CA MET A 39 7.66 -3.69 -4.87
C MET A 39 6.86 -2.95 -3.81
N PHE A 40 5.56 -2.78 -4.02
CA PHE A 40 4.73 -1.93 -3.18
C PHE A 40 3.34 -2.50 -2.96
N THR A 41 2.72 -2.04 -1.88
CA THR A 41 1.28 -2.17 -1.67
C THR A 41 0.64 -0.82 -1.94
N ASN A 42 -0.37 -0.81 -2.80
CA ASN A 42 -1.14 0.38 -3.11
C ASN A 42 -2.47 0.31 -2.37
N ILE A 43 -2.88 1.43 -1.78
CA ILE A 43 -4.11 1.52 -1.00
C ILE A 43 -4.74 2.88 -1.22
N GLU A 44 -6.06 2.93 -1.19
CA GLU A 44 -6.81 4.14 -1.46
C GLU A 44 -7.92 4.34 -0.45
N GLY A 45 -8.11 5.58 -0.01
CA GLY A 45 -9.15 5.94 0.93
C GLY A 45 -8.96 7.36 1.43
N GLU A 46 -9.71 7.72 2.46
CA GLU A 46 -9.52 8.98 3.14
C GLU A 46 -8.19 8.97 3.89
N TRP A 47 -7.64 10.14 4.13
CA TRP A 47 -6.35 10.28 4.79
C TRP A 47 -6.25 9.45 6.06
N ASP A 48 -7.21 9.64 6.97
CA ASP A 48 -7.16 8.96 8.27
C ASP A 48 -7.31 7.44 8.14
N GLU A 49 -8.12 6.97 7.20
CA GLU A 49 -8.29 5.55 6.93
C GLU A 49 -7.00 4.91 6.44
N VAL A 50 -6.38 5.52 5.45
CA VAL A 50 -5.14 5.01 4.85
C VAL A 50 -4.01 5.01 5.87
N MET A 51 -3.84 6.11 6.58
CA MET A 51 -2.78 6.24 7.58
C MET A 51 -2.98 5.26 8.75
N ALA A 52 -4.22 5.00 9.13
CA ALA A 52 -4.52 4.01 10.18
C ALA A 52 -4.10 2.60 9.75
N VAL A 53 -4.34 2.23 8.51
CA VAL A 53 -3.94 0.92 7.97
C VAL A 53 -2.42 0.79 7.93
N ILE A 54 -1.72 1.81 7.45
CA ILE A 54 -0.26 1.81 7.41
C ILE A 54 0.30 1.70 8.81
N LYS A 55 -0.24 2.45 9.76
CA LYS A 55 0.17 2.38 11.17
C LYS A 55 -0.03 0.97 11.74
N GLU A 56 -1.16 0.35 11.47
CA GLU A 56 -1.43 -1.01 11.93
C GLU A 56 -0.41 -2.01 11.40
N CYS A 57 -0.02 -1.88 10.13
CA CYS A 57 1.02 -2.71 9.54
C CYS A 57 2.38 -2.49 10.22
N VAL A 58 2.74 -1.24 10.46
CA VAL A 58 4.00 -0.91 11.13
C VAL A 58 4.03 -1.44 12.56
N ASP A 59 2.94 -1.27 13.29
CA ASP A 59 2.81 -1.75 14.67
C ASP A 59 2.92 -3.28 14.74
N ALA A 60 2.29 -3.98 13.81
CA ALA A 60 2.37 -5.45 13.75
C ALA A 60 3.80 -5.92 13.48
N MET A 61 4.51 -5.29 12.56
CA MET A 61 5.91 -5.62 12.29
C MET A 61 6.83 -5.27 13.43
N ALA A 62 6.58 -4.15 14.12
CA ALA A 62 7.40 -3.72 15.24
C ALA A 62 7.34 -4.66 16.44
N GLN A 63 6.32 -5.50 16.54
CA GLN A 63 6.26 -6.53 17.56
C GLN A 63 7.24 -7.67 17.31
N ALA A 64 7.60 -7.92 16.05
CA ALA A 64 8.45 -9.03 15.66
C ALA A 64 9.84 -8.60 15.19
N ALA A 65 10.06 -7.32 14.98
CA ALA A 65 11.33 -6.79 14.47
C ALA A 65 11.80 -5.62 15.31
N PRO A 66 13.10 -5.53 15.63
CA PRO A 66 13.64 -4.41 16.41
C PRO A 66 13.65 -3.10 15.62
N ARG A 67 13.58 -3.18 14.31
CA ARG A 67 13.57 -2.00 13.44
C ARG A 67 12.68 -2.24 12.23
N VAL A 68 11.89 -1.23 11.89
CA VAL A 68 11.00 -1.28 10.73
C VAL A 68 11.29 -0.06 9.87
N SER A 69 11.60 -0.29 8.60
CA SER A 69 11.84 0.78 7.64
C SER A 69 10.64 0.88 6.71
N VAL A 70 10.10 2.07 6.56
CA VAL A 70 8.88 2.30 5.78
C VAL A 70 9.13 3.36 4.71
N VAL A 71 8.74 3.05 3.49
CA VAL A 71 8.69 4.03 2.40
C VAL A 71 7.22 4.25 2.05
N VAL A 72 6.79 5.49 2.03
CA VAL A 72 5.40 5.84 1.69
C VAL A 72 5.43 6.94 0.64
N LYS A 73 4.71 6.72 -0.44
CA LYS A 73 4.43 7.76 -1.44
C LYS A 73 2.94 8.04 -1.41
N LEU A 74 2.59 9.29 -1.18
CA LEU A 74 1.20 9.73 -1.15
C LEU A 74 0.88 10.57 -2.37
N ASP A 75 -0.29 10.33 -2.96
CA ASP A 75 -0.86 11.16 -4.00
C ASP A 75 -2.22 11.63 -3.49
N HIS A 76 -2.24 12.84 -2.96
CA HIS A 76 -3.42 13.42 -2.33
C HIS A 76 -4.13 14.37 -3.28
N ARG A 77 -5.30 13.96 -3.72
CA ARG A 77 -6.12 14.74 -4.65
C ARG A 77 -7.53 14.86 -4.07
N PRO A 78 -7.79 15.92 -3.29
CA PRO A 78 -9.08 16.05 -2.58
C PRO A 78 -10.30 16.02 -3.47
N ALA A 79 -10.20 16.53 -4.71
CA ALA A 79 -11.30 16.55 -5.67
C ALA A 79 -11.63 15.17 -6.27
N GLU A 80 -10.73 14.20 -6.15
CA GLU A 80 -10.92 12.84 -6.66
C GLU A 80 -10.48 11.84 -5.60
N PRO A 81 -11.28 11.64 -4.54
CA PRO A 81 -10.84 10.85 -3.39
C PRO A 81 -10.83 9.34 -3.62
N SER A 82 -11.50 8.83 -4.65
CA SER A 82 -11.63 7.38 -4.84
C SER A 82 -11.54 6.97 -6.31
N GLY A 83 -11.38 5.67 -6.54
CA GLY A 83 -11.35 5.07 -7.87
C GLY A 83 -10.06 5.27 -8.64
N ARG A 84 -8.99 5.72 -7.99
CA ARG A 84 -7.76 6.11 -8.68
C ARG A 84 -6.75 4.99 -8.89
N ILE A 85 -6.83 3.93 -8.09
CA ILE A 85 -5.91 2.79 -8.22
C ILE A 85 -5.94 2.22 -9.65
N HIS A 86 -7.12 2.01 -10.18
CA HIS A 86 -7.30 1.44 -11.51
C HIS A 86 -7.41 2.49 -12.60
N ARG A 87 -7.92 3.66 -12.28
CA ARG A 87 -8.16 4.73 -13.26
C ARG A 87 -6.90 5.22 -13.95
N LYS A 88 -5.80 5.32 -13.22
CA LYS A 88 -4.52 5.74 -13.81
C LYS A 88 -4.05 4.74 -14.87
N VAL A 89 -4.14 3.45 -14.57
CA VAL A 89 -3.76 2.39 -15.51
C VAL A 89 -4.74 2.34 -16.69
N GLU A 90 -6.03 2.45 -16.43
CA GLU A 90 -7.06 2.49 -17.47
C GLU A 90 -6.85 3.66 -18.42
N SER A 91 -6.49 4.83 -17.91
CA SER A 91 -6.22 6.00 -18.72
C SER A 91 -5.04 5.77 -19.68
N ILE A 92 -3.99 5.13 -19.20
CA ILE A 92 -2.83 4.77 -20.02
C ILE A 92 -3.25 3.74 -21.08
N GLU A 93 -4.00 2.72 -20.70
CA GLU A 93 -4.49 1.69 -21.61
C GLU A 93 -5.35 2.28 -22.72
N GLN A 94 -6.25 3.22 -22.39
CA GLN A 94 -7.07 3.89 -23.37
C GLN A 94 -6.23 4.71 -24.37
N LYS A 95 -5.22 5.40 -23.89
CA LYS A 95 -4.31 6.15 -24.75
C LYS A 95 -3.54 5.24 -25.70
N LEU A 96 -3.11 4.08 -25.23
CA LEU A 96 -2.42 3.10 -26.05
C LEU A 96 -3.34 2.50 -27.12
N LEU A 97 -4.62 2.28 -26.80
CA LEU A 97 -5.59 1.77 -27.76
C LEU A 97 -5.91 2.75 -28.89
N THR A 98 -5.76 4.06 -28.65
CA THR A 98 -6.03 5.10 -29.64
C THR A 98 -4.78 5.54 -30.42
N GLU A 99 -3.63 4.98 -30.09
CA GLU A 99 -2.37 5.21 -30.82
C GLU A 99 -2.36 4.43 -32.12
N ASP A 100 -2.05 5.07 -33.22
CA ASP A 100 -1.92 4.43 -34.51
C ASP A 100 -0.46 4.27 -34.91
#